data_025c8dc62f8b5096d9e7f61a9e18ac62
#
_entry.id   025c8dc62f8b5096d9e7f61a9e18ac62
#
_cell.length_a   1.000
_cell.length_b   1.000
_cell.length_c   1.000
_cell.angle_alpha   90.00
_cell.angle_beta   90.00
_cell.angle_gamma   90.00
#
_symmetry.space_group_name_H-M   'P 1'
#
loop_
_entity.id
_entity.type
_entity.pdbx_description
1 polymer ?
#
loop_
_entity_poly.entity_id
_entity_poly.type
_entity_poly.pdbx_seq_one_letter_code
_entity_poly.pdbx_strand_id
1 'polypeptide(L)'
;MRFVEPEGNPGGGAPVLLLVVLCALGASGWASAGAPQTAGSPEPAAIGARSGLTLDSFRTPDPPCYDRSARPHTAVVDTHVHFRPFGGPAVPFEEILGYFEATGVLFANVYGIGQMLPASSSCTYYLDCPGTPVTPTLKNDFVNAANVVTKTPDSLHLTLAMTFPDLADPDSILAGMELFDAEYPGLFRWMGEVNLVKQALYDNGHEPVPMEAIAGWTGFMEALRERGIPLAIHSDLGSDDEPTRYLPLMEAVLRQYPDNAIVWVHMGLSRELTTMDPQRHVALMTSMLERHPRLMLDIAWRVIDDAYFSTPEGRAAYVPFLNAFSERVLPGTDFLASRDKDLDVYREELEVTGRIHRHLDDDAFRNIALGGSYFRLLGLEYHAPPICSG
;
A
#
# COMPACT_ATOMS: atom_id res chain seq x y z
N MET A 1 17.46 4.34 -56.29
CA MET A 1 18.29 5.50 -56.65
C MET A 1 19.17 5.86 -55.47
N ARG A 2 20.44 5.59 -55.67
CA ARG A 2 21.68 6.08 -55.02
C ARG A 2 21.64 6.61 -53.55
N PHE A 3 22.37 5.86 -52.73
CA PHE A 3 23.05 6.25 -51.48
C PHE A 3 23.95 7.48 -51.68
N VAL A 4 24.05 8.31 -50.67
CA VAL A 4 25.24 9.16 -50.41
C VAL A 4 25.44 9.19 -48.89
N GLU A 5 26.52 8.58 -48.41
CA GLU A 5 27.19 8.85 -47.14
C GLU A 5 28.00 10.16 -47.25
N PRO A 6 28.32 10.80 -46.15
CA PRO A 6 29.59 11.49 -46.04
C PRO A 6 30.48 10.94 -44.90
N GLU A 7 31.70 10.85 -45.32
CA GLU A 7 32.92 10.45 -44.63
C GLU A 7 33.25 11.24 -43.37
N GLY A 8 34.04 10.58 -42.52
CA GLY A 8 34.57 11.05 -41.27
C GLY A 8 35.72 12.05 -41.33
N ASN A 9 36.07 12.56 -40.18
CA ASN A 9 37.41 13.07 -39.92
C ASN A 9 37.80 12.82 -38.45
N PRO A 10 39.06 12.43 -38.20
CA PRO A 10 39.53 12.04 -36.88
C PRO A 10 40.36 13.14 -36.21
N GLY A 11 40.51 13.08 -34.91
CA GLY A 11 41.67 13.66 -34.28
C GLY A 11 41.47 14.39 -32.99
N GLY A 12 42.13 13.96 -31.94
CA GLY A 12 42.50 14.82 -30.84
C GLY A 12 42.33 14.24 -29.46
N GLY A 13 43.16 13.27 -29.06
CA GLY A 13 43.29 12.88 -27.68
C GLY A 13 44.09 13.90 -26.90
N ALA A 14 43.68 14.17 -25.68
CA ALA A 14 44.49 14.76 -24.65
C ALA A 14 44.40 13.93 -23.35
N PRO A 15 45.55 13.64 -22.70
CA PRO A 15 45.56 12.76 -21.52
C PRO A 15 45.12 13.55 -20.27
N VAL A 16 44.24 12.94 -19.48
CA VAL A 16 43.88 13.42 -18.15
C VAL A 16 44.96 12.94 -17.16
N LEU A 17 45.62 13.90 -16.57
CA LEU A 17 46.68 13.72 -15.57
C LEU A 17 46.01 13.35 -14.23
N LEU A 18 46.32 12.15 -13.75
CA LEU A 18 45.86 11.68 -12.42
C LEU A 18 46.81 12.27 -11.36
N LEU A 19 46.35 13.20 -10.54
CA LEU A 19 47.10 13.77 -9.44
C LEU A 19 46.82 12.93 -8.17
N VAL A 20 47.78 12.10 -7.80
CA VAL A 20 47.79 11.38 -6.50
C VAL A 20 48.40 12.31 -5.45
N VAL A 21 47.59 12.75 -4.49
CA VAL A 21 48.08 13.47 -3.30
C VAL A 21 48.25 12.49 -2.15
N LEU A 22 49.49 12.15 -1.85
CA LEU A 22 49.87 11.47 -0.60
C LEU A 22 49.88 12.51 0.51
N CYS A 23 49.03 12.38 1.53
CA CYS A 23 49.22 13.06 2.81
C CYS A 23 49.77 12.11 3.85
N ALA A 24 50.92 12.48 4.35
CA ALA A 24 51.72 11.76 5.35
C ALA A 24 51.09 11.86 6.75
N LEU A 25 51.22 10.78 7.49
CA LEU A 25 50.86 10.60 8.89
C LEU A 25 51.66 11.51 9.84
N GLY A 26 50.93 12.26 10.63
CA GLY A 26 51.44 12.91 11.85
C GLY A 26 50.70 12.37 13.05
N ALA A 27 51.35 11.51 13.83
CA ALA A 27 50.87 11.05 15.12
C ALA A 27 51.11 12.10 16.20
N SER A 28 50.05 12.62 16.78
CA SER A 28 50.11 13.33 18.06
C SER A 28 49.01 12.79 18.97
N GLY A 29 49.47 12.13 20.04
CA GLY A 29 48.60 11.57 21.08
C GLY A 29 47.92 12.67 21.88
N TRP A 30 46.61 12.50 22.04
CA TRP A 30 45.85 13.24 23.02
C TRP A 30 45.16 12.24 23.95
N ALA A 31 45.38 12.43 25.24
CA ALA A 31 44.75 11.64 26.29
C ALA A 31 43.25 11.89 26.32
N SER A 32 42.49 10.79 26.27
CA SER A 32 41.02 10.80 26.37
C SER A 32 40.63 11.10 27.82
N ALA A 33 40.04 12.25 28.07
CA ALA A 33 39.20 12.47 29.25
C ALA A 33 37.85 11.76 28.99
N GLY A 34 37.45 10.84 29.88
CA GLY A 34 36.18 10.09 29.76
C GLY A 34 34.96 11.01 29.75
N ALA A 35 34.22 10.94 28.70
CA ALA A 35 32.87 11.54 28.62
C ALA A 35 31.91 10.72 29.48
N PRO A 36 30.90 11.35 30.13
CA PRO A 36 29.88 10.63 30.87
C PRO A 36 29.05 9.78 29.91
N GLN A 37 28.87 8.51 30.27
CA GLN A 37 27.92 7.61 29.56
C GLN A 37 26.53 8.20 29.67
N THR A 38 26.01 8.74 28.57
CA THR A 38 24.58 9.02 28.43
C THR A 38 23.85 7.68 28.48
N ALA A 39 22.84 7.59 29.35
CA ALA A 39 21.97 6.45 29.44
C ALA A 39 21.47 6.12 28.03
N GLY A 40 21.78 4.89 27.58
CA GLY A 40 21.41 4.44 26.25
C GLY A 40 19.92 4.57 26.04
N SER A 41 19.54 5.19 24.95
CA SER A 41 18.21 5.06 24.41
C SER A 41 17.91 3.57 24.30
N PRO A 42 16.72 3.08 24.68
CA PRO A 42 16.38 1.68 24.52
C PRO A 42 16.59 1.30 23.04
N GLU A 43 17.39 0.29 22.83
CA GLU A 43 17.58 -0.33 21.51
C GLU A 43 16.18 -0.62 20.95
N PRO A 44 15.86 -0.25 19.71
CA PRO A 44 14.56 -0.58 19.13
C PRO A 44 14.39 -2.08 19.21
N ALA A 45 13.31 -2.55 19.84
CA ALA A 45 12.98 -3.96 19.95
C ALA A 45 13.12 -4.58 18.56
N ALA A 46 13.86 -5.68 18.45
CA ALA A 46 14.19 -6.31 17.18
C ALA A 46 12.92 -6.51 16.35
N ILE A 47 12.86 -5.86 15.19
CA ILE A 47 11.82 -6.01 14.18
C ILE A 47 11.78 -7.50 13.83
N GLY A 48 10.64 -8.17 14.03
CA GLY A 48 10.48 -9.57 13.66
C GLY A 48 10.35 -10.56 14.80
N ALA A 49 10.07 -10.11 16.04
CA ALA A 49 9.49 -11.02 17.01
C ALA A 49 8.09 -11.39 16.50
N ARG A 50 7.95 -12.61 15.95
CA ARG A 50 6.65 -13.19 15.57
C ARG A 50 5.67 -12.93 16.71
N SER A 51 4.45 -12.52 16.39
CA SER A 51 3.40 -12.24 17.39
C SER A 51 3.10 -13.46 18.30
N GLY A 52 3.59 -14.65 17.92
CA GLY A 52 3.21 -15.93 18.52
C GLY A 52 1.80 -16.36 18.14
N LEU A 53 1.11 -15.56 17.32
CA LEU A 53 -0.20 -15.84 16.76
C LEU A 53 -0.06 -16.78 15.55
N THR A 54 -1.08 -17.57 15.31
CA THR A 54 -1.27 -18.41 14.13
C THR A 54 -2.69 -18.19 13.62
N LEU A 55 -3.03 -18.66 12.43
CA LEU A 55 -4.41 -18.57 11.94
C LEU A 55 -5.41 -19.22 12.92
N ASP A 56 -5.01 -20.31 13.61
CA ASP A 56 -5.88 -20.96 14.60
C ASP A 56 -6.18 -20.05 15.78
N SER A 57 -5.27 -19.12 16.11
CA SER A 57 -5.54 -18.11 17.15
C SER A 57 -6.70 -17.17 16.79
N PHE A 58 -7.09 -17.09 15.53
CA PHE A 58 -8.19 -16.25 15.03
C PHE A 58 -9.46 -17.04 14.69
N ARG A 59 -9.39 -18.38 14.60
CA ARG A 59 -10.53 -19.23 14.25
C ARG A 59 -11.44 -19.56 15.43
N THR A 60 -10.96 -19.37 16.64
CA THR A 60 -11.77 -19.61 17.85
C THR A 60 -12.60 -18.38 18.19
N PRO A 61 -13.90 -18.56 18.56
CA PRO A 61 -14.74 -17.44 19.02
C PRO A 61 -14.22 -16.76 20.29
N ASP A 62 -13.47 -17.49 21.12
CA ASP A 62 -12.87 -16.99 22.37
C ASP A 62 -11.35 -17.21 22.33
N PRO A 63 -10.62 -16.41 21.55
CA PRO A 63 -9.17 -16.55 21.43
C PRO A 63 -8.46 -16.08 22.71
N PRO A 64 -7.26 -16.63 23.02
CA PRO A 64 -6.44 -16.13 24.10
C PRO A 64 -6.11 -14.65 23.87
N CYS A 65 -6.02 -13.87 24.96
CA CYS A 65 -5.70 -12.46 24.83
C CYS A 65 -4.28 -12.24 24.29
N TYR A 66 -4.12 -11.17 23.56
CA TYR A 66 -2.82 -10.69 23.04
C TYR A 66 -2.14 -9.78 24.06
N ASP A 67 -0.94 -10.15 24.50
CA ASP A 67 -0.13 -9.32 25.40
C ASP A 67 0.58 -8.20 24.63
N ARG A 68 -0.08 -7.06 24.59
CA ARG A 68 0.41 -5.87 23.93
C ARG A 68 1.57 -5.20 24.68
N SER A 69 1.70 -5.41 25.98
CA SER A 69 2.79 -4.85 26.77
C SER A 69 4.14 -5.50 26.38
N ALA A 70 4.13 -6.80 26.09
CA ALA A 70 5.28 -7.53 25.58
C ALA A 70 5.50 -7.32 24.08
N ARG A 71 4.44 -6.96 23.33
CA ARG A 71 4.44 -6.81 21.86
C ARG A 71 3.61 -5.60 21.44
N PRO A 72 4.10 -4.36 21.68
CA PRO A 72 3.31 -3.14 21.46
C PRO A 72 2.99 -2.86 20.00
N HIS A 73 3.71 -3.52 19.09
CA HIS A 73 3.58 -3.34 17.67
C HIS A 73 3.62 -4.70 16.99
N THR A 74 2.59 -4.98 16.22
CA THR A 74 2.51 -6.18 15.39
C THR A 74 1.86 -5.85 14.06
N ALA A 75 2.15 -6.67 13.07
CA ALA A 75 1.59 -6.60 11.74
C ALA A 75 1.17 -8.00 11.31
N VAL A 76 0.04 -8.47 11.82
CA VAL A 76 -0.53 -9.75 11.40
C VAL A 76 -1.37 -9.65 10.14
N VAL A 77 -1.71 -8.43 9.72
CA VAL A 77 -2.53 -8.15 8.54
C VAL A 77 -1.84 -7.13 7.65
N ASP A 78 -1.71 -7.45 6.36
CA ASP A 78 -1.30 -6.54 5.31
C ASP A 78 -2.40 -6.50 4.24
N THR A 79 -3.30 -5.51 4.33
CA THR A 79 -4.45 -5.43 3.42
C THR A 79 -4.11 -4.78 2.09
N HIS A 80 -2.86 -4.34 1.89
CA HIS A 80 -2.44 -3.63 0.70
C HIS A 80 -1.00 -4.01 0.31
N VAL A 81 -0.86 -5.09 -0.46
CA VAL A 81 0.43 -5.56 -0.94
C VAL A 81 0.35 -5.97 -2.41
N HIS A 82 1.19 -5.34 -3.24
CA HIS A 82 1.26 -5.61 -4.68
C HIS A 82 2.25 -6.73 -4.97
N PHE A 83 1.74 -7.88 -5.39
CA PHE A 83 2.55 -9.05 -5.77
C PHE A 83 3.15 -8.94 -7.17
N ARG A 84 2.82 -7.88 -7.89
CA ARG A 84 3.30 -7.62 -9.24
C ARG A 84 3.77 -6.17 -9.36
N PRO A 85 4.93 -5.91 -9.99
CA PRO A 85 5.43 -4.55 -10.23
C PRO A 85 4.72 -3.88 -11.41
N PHE A 86 4.92 -2.58 -11.57
CA PHE A 86 4.46 -1.82 -12.74
C PHE A 86 5.11 -2.29 -14.05
N GLY A 87 6.33 -2.81 -13.97
CA GLY A 87 7.07 -3.33 -15.11
C GLY A 87 8.25 -4.18 -14.63
N GLY A 88 8.91 -4.87 -15.57
CA GLY A 88 10.04 -5.74 -15.25
C GLY A 88 9.66 -7.01 -14.48
N PRO A 89 10.66 -7.72 -13.91
CA PRO A 89 10.44 -8.95 -13.18
C PRO A 89 9.92 -8.68 -11.77
N ALA A 90 8.99 -9.53 -11.32
CA ALA A 90 8.49 -9.54 -9.97
C ALA A 90 9.36 -10.40 -9.04
N VAL A 91 9.25 -10.15 -7.73
CA VAL A 91 9.62 -11.14 -6.71
C VAL A 91 8.79 -12.40 -6.92
N PRO A 92 9.36 -13.61 -6.88
CA PRO A 92 8.60 -14.85 -6.94
C PRO A 92 7.53 -14.92 -5.85
N PHE A 93 6.37 -15.49 -6.19
CA PHE A 93 5.22 -15.55 -5.27
C PHE A 93 5.59 -16.23 -3.95
N GLU A 94 6.28 -17.37 -4.01
CA GLU A 94 6.71 -18.14 -2.85
C GLU A 94 7.72 -17.39 -1.98
N GLU A 95 8.53 -16.52 -2.57
CA GLU A 95 9.47 -15.67 -1.84
C GLU A 95 8.73 -14.63 -1.01
N ILE A 96 7.64 -14.03 -1.54
CA ILE A 96 6.77 -13.11 -0.79
C ILE A 96 6.07 -13.85 0.37
N LEU A 97 5.61 -15.09 0.16
CA LEU A 97 5.06 -15.92 1.25
C LEU A 97 6.10 -16.14 2.35
N GLY A 98 7.36 -16.33 1.98
CA GLY A 98 8.48 -16.38 2.93
C GLY A 98 8.69 -15.07 3.70
N TYR A 99 8.42 -13.91 3.08
CA TYR A 99 8.45 -12.61 3.77
C TYR A 99 7.35 -12.52 4.84
N PHE A 100 6.12 -12.98 4.52
CA PHE A 100 5.03 -13.04 5.49
C PHE A 100 5.35 -13.96 6.66
N GLU A 101 5.87 -15.15 6.37
CA GLU A 101 6.29 -16.08 7.41
C GLU A 101 7.38 -15.48 8.32
N ALA A 102 8.38 -14.82 7.73
CA ALA A 102 9.49 -14.21 8.47
C ALA A 102 9.06 -13.03 9.34
N THR A 103 8.01 -12.28 8.92
CA THR A 103 7.51 -11.09 9.63
C THR A 103 6.29 -11.36 10.51
N GLY A 104 5.65 -12.53 10.38
CA GLY A 104 4.47 -12.90 11.16
C GLY A 104 3.15 -12.35 10.59
N VAL A 105 3.11 -11.91 9.34
CA VAL A 105 1.87 -11.62 8.62
C VAL A 105 1.13 -12.92 8.38
N LEU A 106 -0.15 -12.96 8.74
CA LEU A 106 -1.01 -14.13 8.63
C LEU A 106 -2.14 -13.93 7.61
N PHE A 107 -2.50 -12.67 7.38
CA PHE A 107 -3.58 -12.27 6.49
C PHE A 107 -3.06 -11.23 5.52
N ALA A 108 -3.31 -11.41 4.24
CA ALA A 108 -2.96 -10.40 3.25
C ALA A 108 -4.02 -10.31 2.15
N ASN A 109 -4.17 -9.11 1.61
CA ASN A 109 -4.93 -8.90 0.40
C ASN A 109 -3.96 -8.69 -0.78
N VAL A 110 -4.03 -9.60 -1.75
CA VAL A 110 -3.09 -9.70 -2.87
C VAL A 110 -3.57 -8.81 -4.01
N TYR A 111 -2.87 -7.71 -4.22
CA TYR A 111 -3.07 -6.85 -5.38
C TYR A 111 -2.18 -7.26 -6.55
N GLY A 112 -2.69 -7.05 -7.75
CA GLY A 112 -1.89 -6.93 -8.96
C GLY A 112 -1.41 -5.49 -9.16
N ILE A 113 -1.17 -5.15 -10.41
CA ILE A 113 -1.09 -3.78 -10.92
C ILE A 113 -1.97 -3.75 -12.16
N GLY A 114 -3.04 -2.98 -12.13
CA GLY A 114 -4.01 -2.88 -13.22
C GLY A 114 -3.52 -2.08 -14.42
N GLN A 115 -2.61 -1.12 -14.19
CA GLN A 115 -2.00 -0.29 -15.22
C GLN A 115 -0.50 -0.55 -15.27
N MET A 116 -0.02 -1.22 -16.32
CA MET A 116 1.37 -1.64 -16.45
C MET A 116 2.13 -0.83 -17.50
N LEU A 117 3.43 -0.67 -17.26
CA LEU A 117 4.40 -0.27 -18.29
C LEU A 117 4.47 -1.31 -19.39
N PRO A 118 4.66 -0.92 -20.66
CA PRO A 118 4.71 -1.86 -21.78
C PRO A 118 5.84 -2.89 -21.60
N ALA A 119 5.52 -4.16 -21.85
CA ALA A 119 6.50 -5.23 -21.78
C ALA A 119 7.65 -5.09 -22.82
N SER A 120 7.44 -4.29 -23.86
CA SER A 120 8.46 -3.95 -24.86
C SER A 120 9.43 -2.87 -24.42
N SER A 121 9.14 -2.16 -23.31
CA SER A 121 10.04 -1.17 -22.73
C SER A 121 11.01 -1.81 -21.75
N SER A 122 12.14 -1.16 -21.51
CA SER A 122 13.09 -1.54 -20.44
C SER A 122 12.67 -0.96 -19.07
N CYS A 123 11.54 -0.27 -18.99
CA CYS A 123 11.06 0.39 -17.81
C CYS A 123 10.57 -0.62 -16.76
N THR A 124 11.00 -0.44 -15.52
CA THR A 124 10.58 -1.27 -14.38
C THR A 124 9.74 -0.51 -13.38
N TYR A 125 9.93 0.80 -13.32
CA TYR A 125 9.22 1.68 -12.40
C TYR A 125 8.79 2.97 -13.12
N TYR A 126 7.57 3.43 -12.87
CA TYR A 126 6.96 4.53 -13.62
C TYR A 126 7.66 5.88 -13.41
N LEU A 127 8.14 6.17 -12.18
CA LEU A 127 8.86 7.42 -11.91
C LEU A 127 10.20 7.53 -12.63
N ASP A 128 10.82 6.40 -12.97
CA ASP A 128 12.08 6.37 -13.71
C ASP A 128 11.88 6.44 -15.22
N CYS A 129 10.61 6.43 -15.66
CA CYS A 129 10.25 6.32 -17.08
C CYS A 129 9.17 7.34 -17.48
N PRO A 130 9.35 8.64 -17.23
CA PRO A 130 8.39 9.64 -17.67
C PRO A 130 8.20 9.58 -19.20
N GLY A 131 6.96 9.78 -19.63
CA GLY A 131 6.59 9.70 -21.05
C GLY A 131 6.36 8.27 -21.58
N THR A 132 6.56 7.23 -20.78
CA THR A 132 6.20 5.86 -21.15
C THR A 132 4.80 5.56 -20.64
N PRO A 133 3.75 5.46 -21.48
CA PRO A 133 2.40 5.30 -21.04
C PRO A 133 2.16 3.95 -20.38
N VAL A 134 1.43 3.93 -19.27
CA VAL A 134 0.88 2.71 -18.69
C VAL A 134 -0.37 2.28 -19.45
N THR A 135 -0.65 0.98 -19.44
CA THR A 135 -1.82 0.40 -20.13
C THR A 135 -2.57 -0.55 -19.21
N PRO A 136 -3.91 -0.59 -19.27
CA PRO A 136 -4.72 -1.55 -18.52
C PRO A 136 -4.35 -2.99 -18.84
N THR A 137 -4.42 -3.89 -17.85
CA THR A 137 -4.08 -5.30 -18.02
C THR A 137 -4.82 -6.20 -17.04
N LEU A 138 -5.33 -7.32 -17.55
CA LEU A 138 -5.88 -8.45 -16.77
C LEU A 138 -4.79 -9.43 -16.31
N LYS A 139 -3.60 -9.36 -16.93
CA LYS A 139 -2.56 -10.37 -16.78
C LYS A 139 -2.13 -10.58 -15.33
N ASN A 140 -1.95 -9.50 -14.58
CA ASN A 140 -1.44 -9.59 -13.21
C ASN A 140 -2.42 -10.30 -12.29
N ASP A 141 -3.71 -10.04 -12.45
CA ASP A 141 -4.75 -10.66 -11.64
C ASP A 141 -4.86 -12.15 -11.95
N PHE A 142 -4.78 -12.57 -13.23
CA PHE A 142 -4.71 -13.98 -13.62
C PHE A 142 -3.48 -14.70 -13.05
N VAL A 143 -2.30 -14.08 -13.10
CA VAL A 143 -1.08 -14.66 -12.53
C VAL A 143 -1.20 -14.81 -11.01
N ASN A 144 -1.74 -13.80 -10.33
CA ASN A 144 -1.97 -13.86 -8.90
C ASN A 144 -3.01 -14.96 -8.56
N ALA A 145 -4.11 -15.07 -9.30
CA ALA A 145 -5.12 -16.11 -9.10
C ALA A 145 -4.53 -17.52 -9.20
N ALA A 146 -3.78 -17.79 -10.27
CA ALA A 146 -3.11 -19.08 -10.47
C ALA A 146 -2.13 -19.42 -9.32
N ASN A 147 -1.38 -18.44 -8.84
CA ASN A 147 -0.46 -18.63 -7.72
C ASN A 147 -1.20 -18.83 -6.39
N VAL A 148 -2.20 -18.01 -6.08
CA VAL A 148 -2.99 -18.13 -4.84
C VAL A 148 -3.62 -19.52 -4.72
N VAL A 149 -4.26 -20.00 -5.79
CA VAL A 149 -4.91 -21.32 -5.79
C VAL A 149 -3.91 -22.47 -5.57
N THR A 150 -2.71 -22.35 -6.13
CA THR A 150 -1.76 -23.48 -6.16
C THR A 150 -0.67 -23.44 -5.09
N LYS A 151 -0.44 -22.28 -4.46
CA LYS A 151 0.76 -22.07 -3.62
C LYS A 151 0.49 -21.50 -2.24
N THR A 152 -0.75 -21.08 -1.93
CA THR A 152 -1.07 -20.55 -0.59
C THR A 152 -0.99 -21.67 0.44
N PRO A 153 -0.14 -21.55 1.47
CA PRO A 153 -0.06 -22.56 2.54
C PRO A 153 -1.22 -22.38 3.53
N ASP A 154 -1.58 -23.46 4.23
CA ASP A 154 -2.64 -23.46 5.25
C ASP A 154 -2.37 -22.49 6.43
N SER A 155 -1.12 -22.06 6.59
CA SER A 155 -0.70 -21.10 7.63
C SER A 155 -1.03 -19.63 7.31
N LEU A 156 -1.47 -19.32 6.09
CA LEU A 156 -1.80 -17.97 5.63
C LEU A 156 -3.25 -17.93 5.12
N HIS A 157 -3.87 -16.77 5.28
CA HIS A 157 -5.14 -16.45 4.62
C HIS A 157 -4.92 -15.32 3.64
N LEU A 158 -5.04 -15.60 2.36
CA LEU A 158 -4.92 -14.60 1.29
C LEU A 158 -6.29 -14.34 0.69
N THR A 159 -6.68 -13.07 0.59
CA THR A 159 -7.74 -12.62 -0.30
C THR A 159 -7.14 -12.08 -1.58
N LEU A 160 -7.91 -12.09 -2.65
CA LEU A 160 -7.42 -11.71 -3.98
C LEU A 160 -8.24 -10.55 -4.53
N ALA A 161 -7.54 -9.57 -5.07
CA ALA A 161 -8.10 -8.37 -5.66
C ALA A 161 -8.08 -8.42 -7.20
N MET A 162 -9.14 -7.90 -7.82
CA MET A 162 -9.17 -7.53 -9.23
C MET A 162 -8.65 -6.10 -9.37
N THR A 163 -7.50 -5.91 -10.01
CA THR A 163 -6.88 -4.58 -10.18
C THR A 163 -6.97 -4.04 -11.61
N PHE A 164 -7.49 -4.85 -12.52
CA PHE A 164 -7.55 -4.55 -13.95
C PHE A 164 -8.46 -3.36 -14.35
N PRO A 165 -9.51 -2.94 -13.59
CA PRO A 165 -10.46 -1.94 -14.07
C PRO A 165 -9.79 -0.62 -14.44
N ASP A 166 -10.19 -0.11 -15.62
CA ASP A 166 -10.02 1.28 -15.99
C ASP A 166 -11.32 2.04 -15.68
N LEU A 167 -11.29 2.90 -14.69
CA LEU A 167 -12.47 3.63 -14.24
C LEU A 167 -12.94 4.68 -15.26
N ALA A 168 -12.10 5.02 -16.24
CA ALA A 168 -12.49 5.88 -17.38
C ALA A 168 -13.23 5.10 -18.48
N ASP A 169 -13.12 3.75 -18.49
CA ASP A 169 -13.83 2.84 -19.43
C ASP A 169 -14.66 1.81 -18.66
N PRO A 170 -15.77 2.22 -18.01
CA PRO A 170 -16.56 1.33 -17.16
C PRO A 170 -17.23 0.18 -17.92
N ASP A 171 -17.44 0.31 -19.23
CA ASP A 171 -18.13 -0.72 -20.04
C ASP A 171 -17.31 -2.02 -20.13
N SER A 172 -15.99 -1.95 -20.04
CA SER A 172 -15.09 -3.11 -20.05
C SER A 172 -15.05 -3.89 -18.74
N ILE A 173 -15.48 -3.29 -17.62
CA ILE A 173 -15.27 -3.84 -16.27
C ILE A 173 -16.11 -5.10 -16.06
N LEU A 174 -17.38 -5.08 -16.40
CA LEU A 174 -18.28 -6.24 -16.21
C LEU A 174 -17.79 -7.46 -16.99
N ALA A 175 -17.38 -7.28 -18.24
CA ALA A 175 -16.85 -8.38 -19.05
C ALA A 175 -15.58 -9.00 -18.43
N GLY A 176 -14.70 -8.16 -17.86
CA GLY A 176 -13.53 -8.62 -17.11
C GLY A 176 -13.89 -9.40 -15.84
N MET A 177 -14.88 -8.91 -15.07
CA MET A 177 -15.38 -9.62 -13.88
C MET A 177 -15.99 -10.99 -14.25
N GLU A 178 -16.78 -11.06 -15.32
CA GLU A 178 -17.36 -12.32 -15.81
C GLU A 178 -16.28 -13.32 -16.25
N LEU A 179 -15.21 -12.83 -16.89
CA LEU A 179 -14.10 -13.67 -17.28
C LEU A 179 -13.38 -14.26 -16.05
N PHE A 180 -13.11 -13.47 -15.03
CA PHE A 180 -12.52 -13.97 -13.78
C PHE A 180 -13.42 -14.95 -13.05
N ASP A 181 -14.72 -14.71 -13.01
CA ASP A 181 -15.68 -15.64 -12.40
C ASP A 181 -15.78 -16.97 -13.16
N ALA A 182 -15.65 -16.95 -14.49
CA ALA A 182 -15.64 -18.16 -15.29
C ALA A 182 -14.40 -19.03 -15.05
N GLU A 183 -13.23 -18.40 -14.92
CA GLU A 183 -11.94 -19.10 -14.73
C GLU A 183 -11.68 -19.45 -13.26
N TYR A 184 -12.08 -18.58 -12.31
CA TYR A 184 -11.83 -18.70 -10.87
C TYR A 184 -13.09 -18.37 -10.06
N PRO A 185 -14.13 -19.21 -10.07
CA PRO A 185 -15.42 -18.91 -9.43
C PRO A 185 -15.26 -18.55 -7.94
N GLY A 186 -15.71 -17.36 -7.55
CA GLY A 186 -15.74 -16.90 -6.16
C GLY A 186 -14.37 -16.65 -5.50
N LEU A 187 -13.27 -16.69 -6.26
CA LEU A 187 -11.92 -16.49 -5.72
C LEU A 187 -11.65 -15.02 -5.39
N PHE A 188 -12.11 -14.10 -6.23
CA PHE A 188 -11.87 -12.68 -6.04
C PHE A 188 -12.88 -12.10 -5.05
N ARG A 189 -12.36 -11.56 -3.94
CA ARG A 189 -13.16 -11.02 -2.84
C ARG A 189 -12.96 -9.50 -2.66
N TRP A 190 -12.22 -8.87 -3.58
CA TRP A 190 -11.84 -7.47 -3.52
C TRP A 190 -11.70 -6.91 -4.94
N MET A 191 -12.01 -5.63 -5.14
CA MET A 191 -11.68 -4.91 -6.38
C MET A 191 -10.83 -3.70 -6.04
N GLY A 192 -9.77 -3.48 -6.81
CA GLY A 192 -8.78 -2.41 -6.62
C GLY A 192 -7.43 -2.97 -6.12
N GLU A 193 -6.43 -2.16 -5.97
CA GLU A 193 -6.40 -0.71 -6.15
C GLU A 193 -6.72 -0.31 -7.60
N VAL A 194 -7.70 0.58 -7.77
CA VAL A 194 -8.03 1.20 -9.07
C VAL A 194 -7.89 2.72 -8.97
N ASN A 195 -7.45 3.36 -10.05
CA ASN A 195 -7.08 4.77 -10.03
C ASN A 195 -8.24 5.68 -10.46
N LEU A 196 -8.79 6.47 -9.54
CA LEU A 196 -9.64 7.62 -9.85
C LEU A 196 -8.78 8.83 -10.18
N VAL A 197 -7.79 9.08 -9.32
CA VAL A 197 -6.75 10.11 -9.49
C VAL A 197 -5.45 9.56 -8.90
N LYS A 198 -4.43 9.39 -9.73
CA LYS A 198 -3.07 9.00 -9.29
C LYS A 198 -2.04 9.90 -9.96
N GLN A 199 -1.74 11.05 -9.31
CA GLN A 199 -0.88 12.10 -9.87
C GLN A 199 0.50 11.57 -10.23
N ALA A 200 1.01 10.62 -9.46
CA ALA A 200 2.29 9.98 -9.72
C ALA A 200 2.39 9.28 -11.10
N LEU A 201 1.25 9.02 -11.77
CA LEU A 201 1.21 8.42 -13.11
C LEU A 201 0.90 9.43 -14.23
N TYR A 202 0.84 10.73 -13.95
CA TYR A 202 0.52 11.72 -14.99
C TYR A 202 1.55 11.77 -16.12
N ASP A 203 2.82 11.67 -15.77
CA ASP A 203 3.89 11.56 -16.77
C ASP A 203 3.86 10.24 -17.56
N ASN A 204 3.03 9.28 -17.14
CA ASN A 204 2.82 8.01 -17.79
C ASN A 204 1.43 7.88 -18.45
N GLY A 205 0.78 9.02 -18.71
CA GLY A 205 -0.46 9.11 -19.47
C GLY A 205 -1.74 8.81 -18.69
N HIS A 206 -1.67 8.67 -17.35
CA HIS A 206 -2.87 8.66 -16.52
C HIS A 206 -3.43 10.08 -16.41
N GLU A 207 -4.76 10.19 -16.49
CA GLU A 207 -5.48 11.43 -16.22
C GLU A 207 -6.56 11.18 -15.15
N PRO A 208 -6.98 12.20 -14.40
CA PRO A 208 -8.13 12.07 -13.51
C PRO A 208 -9.35 11.55 -14.26
N VAL A 209 -10.05 10.59 -13.71
CA VAL A 209 -11.27 10.07 -14.32
C VAL A 209 -12.27 11.19 -14.49
N PRO A 210 -12.84 11.37 -15.70
CA PRO A 210 -13.84 12.42 -15.93
C PRO A 210 -15.07 12.24 -15.04
N MET A 211 -15.61 13.34 -14.52
CA MET A 211 -16.80 13.34 -13.64
C MET A 211 -17.98 12.61 -14.27
N GLU A 212 -18.17 12.75 -15.59
CA GLU A 212 -19.22 12.08 -16.36
C GLU A 212 -19.05 10.56 -16.45
N ALA A 213 -17.82 10.05 -16.40
CA ALA A 213 -17.57 8.63 -16.43
C ALA A 213 -18.09 7.92 -15.16
N ILE A 214 -18.09 8.61 -14.02
CA ILE A 214 -18.57 8.08 -12.74
C ILE A 214 -20.06 7.67 -12.87
N ALA A 215 -20.86 8.40 -13.63
CA ALA A 215 -22.26 8.06 -13.87
C ALA A 215 -22.43 6.72 -14.63
N GLY A 216 -21.45 6.31 -15.40
CA GLY A 216 -21.42 5.04 -16.13
C GLY A 216 -21.10 3.80 -15.27
N TRP A 217 -20.71 3.97 -14.01
CA TRP A 217 -20.27 2.84 -13.16
C TRP A 217 -21.41 1.99 -12.61
N THR A 218 -22.67 2.36 -12.82
CA THR A 218 -23.85 1.72 -12.20
C THR A 218 -23.80 0.20 -12.30
N GLY A 219 -23.52 -0.35 -13.49
CA GLY A 219 -23.55 -1.80 -13.71
C GLY A 219 -22.53 -2.56 -12.89
N PHE A 220 -21.24 -2.14 -12.89
CA PHE A 220 -20.23 -2.84 -12.12
C PHE A 220 -20.35 -2.57 -10.60
N MET A 221 -20.81 -1.40 -10.20
CA MET A 221 -21.04 -1.07 -8.78
C MET A 221 -22.19 -1.91 -8.19
N GLU A 222 -23.24 -2.17 -8.98
CA GLU A 222 -24.30 -3.12 -8.61
C GLU A 222 -23.75 -4.54 -8.47
N ALA A 223 -22.95 -5.00 -9.44
CA ALA A 223 -22.33 -6.32 -9.41
C ALA A 223 -21.39 -6.49 -8.18
N LEU A 224 -20.64 -5.46 -7.81
CA LEU A 224 -19.81 -5.49 -6.60
C LEU A 224 -20.65 -5.59 -5.32
N ARG A 225 -21.72 -4.81 -5.23
CA ARG A 225 -22.62 -4.81 -4.08
C ARG A 225 -23.32 -6.17 -3.91
N GLU A 226 -23.83 -6.76 -5.00
CA GLU A 226 -24.47 -8.06 -4.98
C GLU A 226 -23.54 -9.19 -4.56
N ARG A 227 -22.25 -9.10 -4.90
CA ARG A 227 -21.21 -10.07 -4.54
C ARG A 227 -20.55 -9.79 -3.19
N GLY A 228 -20.88 -8.66 -2.54
CA GLY A 228 -20.23 -8.24 -1.29
C GLY A 228 -18.75 -7.90 -1.46
N ILE A 229 -18.34 -7.41 -2.64
CA ILE A 229 -16.95 -7.07 -2.98
C ILE A 229 -16.73 -5.58 -2.73
N PRO A 230 -15.81 -5.18 -1.83
CA PRO A 230 -15.43 -3.78 -1.63
C PRO A 230 -14.60 -3.27 -2.82
N LEU A 231 -14.68 -1.96 -3.07
CA LEU A 231 -13.93 -1.24 -4.10
C LEU A 231 -12.87 -0.35 -3.44
N ALA A 232 -11.59 -0.68 -3.64
CA ALA A 232 -10.48 0.16 -3.18
C ALA A 232 -10.06 1.14 -4.29
N ILE A 233 -10.17 2.43 -3.98
CA ILE A 233 -9.95 3.52 -4.93
C ILE A 233 -8.74 4.35 -4.49
N HIS A 234 -7.73 4.42 -5.35
CA HIS A 234 -6.69 5.43 -5.26
C HIS A 234 -7.23 6.75 -5.81
N SER A 235 -7.36 7.72 -4.93
CA SER A 235 -7.83 9.05 -5.30
C SER A 235 -7.07 10.09 -4.50
N ASP A 236 -6.01 10.64 -5.08
CA ASP A 236 -5.26 11.75 -4.50
C ASP A 236 -6.20 12.93 -4.22
N LEU A 237 -6.08 13.54 -3.05
CA LEU A 237 -6.84 14.76 -2.72
C LEU A 237 -6.42 15.95 -3.59
N GLY A 238 -5.12 16.06 -3.85
CA GLY A 238 -4.53 17.16 -4.58
C GLY A 238 -3.01 17.19 -4.41
N SER A 239 -2.46 18.39 -4.40
CA SER A 239 -1.03 18.65 -4.19
C SER A 239 -0.83 19.69 -3.09
N ASP A 240 0.42 19.93 -2.69
CA ASP A 240 0.75 20.96 -1.70
C ASP A 240 0.24 22.35 -2.10
N ASP A 241 0.18 22.65 -3.41
CA ASP A 241 -0.35 23.92 -3.91
C ASP A 241 -1.89 23.96 -3.93
N GLU A 242 -2.55 22.83 -4.22
CA GLU A 242 -4.01 22.71 -4.32
C GLU A 242 -4.51 21.45 -3.54
N PRO A 243 -4.51 21.49 -2.20
CA PRO A 243 -4.66 20.29 -1.37
C PRO A 243 -5.97 19.50 -1.49
N THR A 244 -7.02 20.09 -2.06
CA THR A 244 -8.34 19.44 -2.22
C THR A 244 -8.86 19.51 -3.64
N ARG A 245 -7.97 19.68 -4.62
CA ARG A 245 -8.33 19.83 -6.04
C ARG A 245 -9.23 18.71 -6.55
N TYR A 246 -8.94 17.47 -6.18
CA TYR A 246 -9.63 16.29 -6.69
C TYR A 246 -10.67 15.73 -5.73
N LEU A 247 -10.82 16.30 -4.53
CA LEU A 247 -11.86 15.89 -3.58
C LEU A 247 -13.26 15.78 -4.21
N PRO A 248 -13.71 16.69 -5.11
CA PRO A 248 -15.03 16.58 -5.73
C PRO A 248 -15.28 15.29 -6.50
N LEU A 249 -14.24 14.65 -7.06
CA LEU A 249 -14.37 13.37 -7.77
C LEU A 249 -14.70 12.24 -6.80
N MET A 250 -13.96 12.13 -5.68
CA MET A 250 -14.24 11.13 -4.66
C MET A 250 -15.59 11.36 -3.99
N GLU A 251 -15.97 12.62 -3.71
CA GLU A 251 -17.30 12.94 -3.20
C GLU A 251 -18.42 12.56 -4.18
N ALA A 252 -18.19 12.67 -5.49
CA ALA A 252 -19.14 12.24 -6.49
C ALA A 252 -19.36 10.72 -6.45
N VAL A 253 -18.28 9.94 -6.35
CA VAL A 253 -18.35 8.47 -6.20
C VAL A 253 -19.17 8.09 -4.97
N LEU A 254 -18.80 8.63 -3.80
CA LEU A 254 -19.45 8.31 -2.53
C LEU A 254 -20.93 8.73 -2.47
N ARG A 255 -21.26 9.83 -3.12
CA ARG A 255 -22.65 10.33 -3.19
C ARG A 255 -23.49 9.51 -4.15
N GLN A 256 -22.91 9.04 -5.27
CA GLN A 256 -23.62 8.29 -6.29
C GLN A 256 -23.80 6.83 -5.92
N TYR A 257 -22.85 6.25 -5.18
CA TYR A 257 -22.83 4.83 -4.79
C TYR A 257 -22.76 4.64 -3.27
N PRO A 258 -23.72 5.18 -2.48
CA PRO A 258 -23.64 5.22 -1.02
C PRO A 258 -23.75 3.85 -0.36
N ASP A 259 -24.31 2.86 -1.07
CA ASP A 259 -24.52 1.50 -0.56
C ASP A 259 -23.35 0.56 -0.84
N ASN A 260 -22.36 0.99 -1.62
CA ASN A 260 -21.16 0.21 -1.89
C ASN A 260 -20.13 0.37 -0.75
N ALA A 261 -19.47 -0.72 -0.39
CA ALA A 261 -18.29 -0.65 0.46
C ALA A 261 -17.12 -0.08 -0.37
N ILE A 262 -16.63 1.08 0.02
CA ILE A 262 -15.55 1.77 -0.69
C ILE A 262 -14.39 1.96 0.29
N VAL A 263 -13.19 1.59 -0.13
CA VAL A 263 -11.95 1.85 0.61
C VAL A 263 -11.22 2.99 -0.09
N TRP A 264 -11.08 4.13 0.60
CA TRP A 264 -10.27 5.24 0.09
C TRP A 264 -8.82 4.99 0.46
N VAL A 265 -8.06 4.61 -0.55
CA VAL A 265 -6.67 4.21 -0.42
C VAL A 265 -5.82 5.40 0.04
N HIS A 266 -4.92 5.16 0.98
CA HIS A 266 -4.00 6.15 1.58
C HIS A 266 -4.69 7.37 2.21
N MET A 267 -5.98 7.29 2.52
CA MET A 267 -6.78 8.45 2.98
C MET A 267 -6.70 9.65 2.01
N GLY A 268 -6.45 9.41 0.73
CA GLY A 268 -6.27 10.45 -0.28
C GLY A 268 -4.94 11.21 -0.21
N LEU A 269 -4.04 10.83 0.67
CA LEU A 269 -2.69 11.38 0.75
C LEU A 269 -1.78 10.79 -0.32
N SER A 270 -0.81 11.57 -0.78
CA SER A 270 0.14 11.16 -1.80
C SER A 270 1.49 11.85 -1.63
N ARG A 271 2.44 11.55 -2.50
CA ARG A 271 3.75 12.24 -2.52
C ARG A 271 3.64 13.70 -2.92
N GLU A 272 2.58 14.06 -3.62
CA GLU A 272 2.29 15.41 -4.08
C GLU A 272 1.61 16.26 -2.99
N LEU A 273 1.10 15.60 -1.91
CA LEU A 273 0.44 16.25 -0.78
C LEU A 273 1.06 15.81 0.54
N THR A 274 2.11 16.51 0.96
CA THR A 274 2.90 16.20 2.15
C THR A 274 2.90 17.31 3.21
N THR A 275 2.36 18.48 2.90
CA THR A 275 2.38 19.66 3.78
C THR A 275 1.00 20.09 4.27
N MET A 276 -0.06 19.32 3.98
CA MET A 276 -1.40 19.60 4.48
C MET A 276 -1.39 19.53 6.01
N ASP A 277 -2.01 20.52 6.67
CA ASP A 277 -2.15 20.53 8.13
C ASP A 277 -2.87 19.24 8.62
N PRO A 278 -2.27 18.46 9.54
CA PRO A 278 -2.84 17.19 10.02
C PRO A 278 -4.24 17.31 10.60
N GLN A 279 -4.54 18.40 11.33
CA GLN A 279 -5.88 18.62 11.91
C GLN A 279 -6.92 18.90 10.82
N ARG A 280 -6.53 19.65 9.79
CA ARG A 280 -7.41 19.90 8.64
C ARG A 280 -7.71 18.62 7.87
N HIS A 281 -6.71 17.76 7.65
CA HIS A 281 -6.91 16.47 7.00
C HIS A 281 -7.82 15.55 7.83
N VAL A 282 -7.55 15.42 9.13
CA VAL A 282 -8.37 14.64 10.05
C VAL A 282 -9.81 15.15 10.08
N ALA A 283 -10.04 16.47 10.13
CA ALA A 283 -11.39 17.04 10.08
C ALA A 283 -12.11 16.68 8.76
N LEU A 284 -11.40 16.69 7.64
CA LEU A 284 -11.94 16.27 6.35
C LEU A 284 -12.33 14.78 6.38
N MET A 285 -11.42 13.89 6.80
CA MET A 285 -11.69 12.44 6.85
C MET A 285 -12.82 12.11 7.82
N THR A 286 -12.89 12.78 8.98
CA THR A 286 -14.00 12.66 9.93
C THR A 286 -15.33 12.97 9.24
N SER A 287 -15.41 14.13 8.58
CA SER A 287 -16.62 14.55 7.87
C SER A 287 -17.01 13.55 6.76
N MET A 288 -16.04 12.99 6.05
CA MET A 288 -16.29 11.97 5.01
C MET A 288 -16.86 10.68 5.62
N LEU A 289 -16.24 10.18 6.70
CA LEU A 289 -16.70 8.98 7.40
C LEU A 289 -18.10 9.14 8.00
N GLU A 290 -18.40 10.31 8.60
CA GLU A 290 -19.73 10.60 9.18
C GLU A 290 -20.82 10.65 8.12
N ARG A 291 -20.54 11.22 6.94
CA ARG A 291 -21.51 11.34 5.84
C ARG A 291 -21.70 10.04 5.04
N HIS A 292 -20.68 9.18 5.03
CA HIS A 292 -20.64 7.97 4.20
C HIS A 292 -20.40 6.71 5.06
N PRO A 293 -21.44 6.09 5.59
CA PRO A 293 -21.32 4.98 6.55
C PRO A 293 -20.58 3.75 6.01
N ARG A 294 -20.52 3.57 4.70
CA ARG A 294 -19.84 2.44 4.07
C ARG A 294 -18.43 2.75 3.55
N LEU A 295 -17.95 3.98 3.79
CA LEU A 295 -16.58 4.36 3.49
C LEU A 295 -15.63 3.74 4.51
N MET A 296 -14.57 3.12 4.04
CA MET A 296 -13.39 2.70 4.79
C MET A 296 -12.18 3.53 4.36
N LEU A 297 -11.18 3.60 5.20
CA LEU A 297 -9.90 4.25 4.91
C LEU A 297 -8.78 3.22 4.99
N ASP A 298 -7.78 3.38 4.17
CA ASP A 298 -6.55 2.62 4.19
C ASP A 298 -5.40 3.53 4.62
N ILE A 299 -4.54 3.05 5.53
CA ILE A 299 -3.37 3.78 6.03
C ILE A 299 -2.06 3.16 5.53
N ALA A 300 -2.12 2.35 4.49
CA ALA A 300 -0.94 1.82 3.81
C ALA A 300 -0.10 2.94 3.19
N TRP A 301 1.12 2.59 2.82
CA TRP A 301 2.12 3.46 2.20
C TRP A 301 2.94 4.29 3.19
N ARG A 302 4.26 4.06 3.19
CA ARG A 302 5.21 4.74 4.07
C ARG A 302 5.18 6.28 4.01
N VAL A 303 4.72 6.85 2.88
CA VAL A 303 4.59 8.31 2.72
C VAL A 303 3.72 8.93 3.80
N ILE A 304 2.70 8.21 4.28
CA ILE A 304 1.83 8.68 5.36
C ILE A 304 2.60 8.73 6.69
N ASP A 305 3.43 7.72 6.99
CA ASP A 305 4.27 7.75 8.19
C ASP A 305 5.32 8.86 8.07
N ASP A 306 6.05 8.90 6.96
CA ASP A 306 7.15 9.84 6.74
C ASP A 306 6.68 11.30 6.85
N ALA A 307 5.54 11.66 6.25
CA ALA A 307 5.02 13.02 6.23
C ALA A 307 4.20 13.39 7.48
N TYR A 308 3.50 12.41 8.08
CA TYR A 308 2.47 12.71 9.09
C TYR A 308 2.64 11.91 10.38
N PHE A 309 2.61 10.57 10.36
CA PHE A 309 2.53 9.77 11.58
C PHE A 309 3.81 9.77 12.41
N SER A 310 4.98 9.97 11.78
CA SER A 310 6.27 10.07 12.48
C SER A 310 6.42 11.36 13.28
N THR A 311 5.63 12.40 12.97
CA THR A 311 5.71 13.70 13.65
C THR A 311 4.87 13.75 14.94
N PRO A 312 5.28 14.50 15.98
CA PRO A 312 4.45 14.68 17.18
C PRO A 312 3.07 15.30 16.87
N GLU A 313 3.03 16.29 15.97
CA GLU A 313 1.82 17.00 15.54
C GLU A 313 0.88 16.05 14.79
N GLY A 314 1.43 15.26 13.88
CA GLY A 314 0.67 14.23 13.15
C GLY A 314 0.06 13.21 14.10
N ARG A 315 0.86 12.64 15.02
CA ARG A 315 0.33 11.70 16.02
C ARG A 315 -0.75 12.33 16.91
N ALA A 316 -0.57 13.58 17.33
CA ALA A 316 -1.57 14.28 18.13
C ALA A 316 -2.91 14.45 17.40
N ALA A 317 -2.90 14.56 16.07
CA ALA A 317 -4.09 14.62 15.24
C ALA A 317 -4.67 13.23 14.93
N TYR A 318 -3.83 12.32 14.42
CA TYR A 318 -4.32 11.06 13.85
C TYR A 318 -4.63 9.99 14.91
N VAL A 319 -3.92 9.90 16.04
CA VAL A 319 -4.18 8.84 17.02
C VAL A 319 -5.59 8.91 17.58
N PRO A 320 -6.13 10.07 18.03
CA PRO A 320 -7.52 10.15 18.45
C PRO A 320 -8.51 9.82 17.34
N PHE A 321 -8.22 10.22 16.09
CA PHE A 321 -9.03 9.91 14.93
C PHE A 321 -9.07 8.40 14.63
N LEU A 322 -7.91 7.75 14.59
CA LEU A 322 -7.81 6.31 14.35
C LEU A 322 -8.48 5.50 15.48
N ASN A 323 -8.38 5.96 16.73
CA ASN A 323 -9.11 5.34 17.84
C ASN A 323 -10.63 5.45 17.67
N ALA A 324 -11.12 6.64 17.29
CA ALA A 324 -12.56 6.88 17.13
C ALA A 324 -13.18 6.12 15.95
N PHE A 325 -12.43 5.91 14.87
CA PHE A 325 -12.91 5.27 13.64
C PHE A 325 -12.22 3.94 13.33
N SER A 326 -11.64 3.30 14.32
CA SER A 326 -10.81 2.10 14.14
C SER A 326 -11.50 0.97 13.38
N GLU A 327 -12.81 0.82 13.50
CA GLU A 327 -13.60 -0.17 12.77
C GLU A 327 -13.64 0.06 11.25
N ARG A 328 -13.22 1.24 10.81
CA ARG A 328 -13.28 1.69 9.42
C ARG A 328 -11.91 2.05 8.84
N VAL A 329 -10.84 1.56 9.49
CA VAL A 329 -9.45 1.76 9.07
C VAL A 329 -8.79 0.41 8.81
N LEU A 330 -8.04 0.34 7.73
CA LEU A 330 -7.30 -0.85 7.28
C LEU A 330 -5.80 -0.59 7.28
N PRO A 331 -4.98 -1.49 7.81
CA PRO A 331 -3.53 -1.40 7.77
C PRO A 331 -2.99 -2.00 6.47
N GLY A 332 -1.80 -1.61 6.05
CA GLY A 332 -1.11 -2.20 4.92
C GLY A 332 0.25 -1.59 4.70
N THR A 333 1.05 -2.21 3.83
CA THR A 333 2.39 -1.72 3.51
C THR A 333 2.44 -0.87 2.25
N ASP A 334 1.59 -1.13 1.27
CA ASP A 334 1.75 -0.71 -0.12
C ASP A 334 3.07 -1.23 -0.73
N PHE A 335 3.57 -2.36 -0.21
CA PHE A 335 4.78 -2.98 -0.75
C PHE A 335 4.56 -3.41 -2.19
N LEU A 336 5.44 -2.96 -3.06
CA LEU A 336 5.46 -3.33 -4.47
C LEU A 336 6.52 -4.40 -4.71
N ALA A 337 6.13 -5.61 -5.07
CA ALA A 337 7.02 -6.77 -5.22
C ALA A 337 7.81 -6.72 -6.54
N SER A 338 8.66 -5.71 -6.72
CA SER A 338 9.64 -5.64 -7.80
C SER A 338 10.90 -6.44 -7.43
N ARG A 339 11.59 -6.99 -8.43
CA ARG A 339 12.70 -7.95 -8.23
C ARG A 339 13.92 -7.37 -7.48
N ASP A 340 14.04 -6.09 -7.43
CA ASP A 340 15.05 -5.33 -6.67
C ASP A 340 14.76 -5.19 -5.17
N LYS A 341 13.58 -5.63 -4.72
CA LYS A 341 13.16 -5.60 -3.31
C LYS A 341 13.23 -6.98 -2.67
N ASP A 342 13.70 -7.02 -1.44
CA ASP A 342 13.91 -8.23 -0.67
C ASP A 342 13.12 -8.22 0.66
N LEU A 343 13.38 -9.21 1.51
CA LEU A 343 12.77 -9.34 2.82
C LEU A 343 13.07 -8.13 3.73
N ASP A 344 14.26 -7.57 3.64
CA ASP A 344 14.63 -6.45 4.51
C ASP A 344 13.85 -5.18 4.14
N VAL A 345 13.63 -4.94 2.84
CA VAL A 345 12.76 -3.87 2.36
C VAL A 345 11.33 -4.09 2.80
N TYR A 346 10.79 -5.31 2.64
CA TYR A 346 9.42 -5.62 3.10
C TYR A 346 9.27 -5.42 4.60
N ARG A 347 10.25 -5.87 5.39
CA ARG A 347 10.25 -5.70 6.85
C ARG A 347 10.29 -4.23 7.26
N GLU A 348 11.09 -3.42 6.55
CA GLU A 348 11.15 -1.98 6.79
C GLU A 348 9.82 -1.30 6.49
N GLU A 349 9.18 -1.61 5.33
CA GLU A 349 7.86 -1.05 4.99
C GLU A 349 6.81 -1.42 6.05
N LEU A 350 6.79 -2.67 6.49
CA LEU A 350 5.88 -3.15 7.52
C LEU A 350 6.10 -2.46 8.87
N GLU A 351 7.35 -2.23 9.26
CA GLU A 351 7.71 -1.47 10.48
C GLU A 351 7.27 -0.02 10.37
N VAL A 352 7.57 0.64 9.25
CA VAL A 352 7.27 2.06 9.04
C VAL A 352 5.77 2.29 9.08
N THR A 353 5.00 1.57 8.27
CA THR A 353 3.54 1.74 8.18
C THR A 353 2.82 1.32 9.47
N GLY A 354 3.40 0.39 10.22
CA GLY A 354 2.84 -0.09 11.48
C GLY A 354 3.22 0.72 12.72
N ARG A 355 4.14 1.69 12.66
CA ARG A 355 4.60 2.44 13.85
C ARG A 355 3.48 3.12 14.62
N ILE A 356 2.50 3.65 13.92
CA ILE A 356 1.36 4.34 14.51
C ILE A 356 0.57 3.43 15.45
N HIS A 357 0.56 2.11 15.23
CA HIS A 357 -0.17 1.14 16.03
C HIS A 357 0.26 1.14 17.50
N ARG A 358 1.49 1.55 17.82
CA ARG A 358 2.00 1.64 19.21
C ARG A 358 1.23 2.64 20.05
N HIS A 359 0.65 3.64 19.40
CA HIS A 359 -0.02 4.78 20.04
C HIS A 359 -1.55 4.62 20.13
N LEU A 360 -2.11 3.59 19.47
CA LEU A 360 -3.55 3.33 19.48
C LEU A 360 -4.00 2.80 20.83
N ASP A 361 -5.26 3.03 21.19
CA ASP A 361 -5.89 2.32 22.30
C ASP A 361 -6.09 0.81 21.97
N ASP A 362 -6.54 0.03 22.92
CA ASP A 362 -6.63 -1.42 22.77
C ASP A 362 -7.68 -1.84 21.74
N ASP A 363 -8.80 -1.14 21.67
CA ASP A 363 -9.86 -1.42 20.69
C ASP A 363 -9.39 -1.09 19.27
N ALA A 364 -8.76 0.06 19.09
CA ALA A 364 -8.20 0.45 17.79
C ALA A 364 -7.05 -0.46 17.36
N PHE A 365 -6.17 -0.82 18.27
CA PHE A 365 -5.11 -1.78 17.99
C PHE A 365 -5.68 -3.13 17.53
N ARG A 366 -6.70 -3.64 18.23
CA ARG A 366 -7.39 -4.88 17.86
C ARG A 366 -8.05 -4.79 16.49
N ASN A 367 -8.72 -3.68 16.20
CA ASN A 367 -9.42 -3.47 14.95
C ASN A 367 -8.44 -3.32 13.77
N ILE A 368 -7.36 -2.58 13.93
CA ILE A 368 -6.41 -2.25 12.86
C ILE A 368 -5.29 -3.29 12.82
N ALA A 369 -4.42 -3.35 13.85
CA ALA A 369 -3.22 -4.17 13.83
C ALA A 369 -3.51 -5.69 13.87
N LEU A 370 -4.59 -6.10 14.55
CA LEU A 370 -5.02 -7.52 14.63
C LEU A 370 -6.13 -7.88 13.63
N GLY A 371 -6.50 -6.99 12.71
CA GLY A 371 -7.32 -7.27 11.54
C GLY A 371 -8.83 -7.28 11.75
N GLY A 372 -9.35 -6.85 12.90
CA GLY A 372 -10.79 -6.86 13.16
C GLY A 372 -11.62 -6.11 12.11
N SER A 373 -11.12 -4.98 11.60
CA SER A 373 -11.78 -4.19 10.54
C SER A 373 -11.80 -4.93 9.21
N TYR A 374 -10.69 -5.57 8.86
CA TYR A 374 -10.54 -6.34 7.64
C TYR A 374 -11.48 -7.56 7.62
N PHE A 375 -11.57 -8.29 8.75
CA PHE A 375 -12.46 -9.44 8.85
C PHE A 375 -13.92 -9.04 8.72
N ARG A 376 -14.33 -7.94 9.36
CA ARG A 376 -15.72 -7.42 9.23
C ARG A 376 -16.03 -6.95 7.80
N LEU A 377 -15.11 -6.23 7.16
CA LEU A 377 -15.32 -5.74 5.80
C LEU A 377 -15.60 -6.86 4.83
N LEU A 378 -14.88 -7.97 4.92
CA LEU A 378 -14.99 -9.11 4.02
C LEU A 378 -15.92 -10.22 4.52
N GLY A 379 -16.51 -10.08 5.71
CA GLY A 379 -17.32 -11.13 6.32
C GLY A 379 -16.53 -12.42 6.54
N LEU A 380 -15.26 -12.31 6.92
CA LEU A 380 -14.42 -13.47 7.22
C LEU A 380 -14.75 -14.02 8.62
N GLU A 381 -14.76 -15.35 8.76
CA GLU A 381 -15.02 -16.03 10.03
C GLU A 381 -13.75 -16.09 10.92
N TYR A 382 -13.12 -14.92 11.14
CA TYR A 382 -11.98 -14.77 12.04
C TYR A 382 -12.29 -13.75 13.14
N HIS A 383 -11.69 -13.97 14.30
CA HIS A 383 -11.88 -13.13 15.49
C HIS A 383 -10.53 -12.57 15.94
N ALA A 384 -10.38 -11.24 15.86
CA ALA A 384 -9.19 -10.59 16.41
C ALA A 384 -9.11 -10.83 17.93
N PRO A 385 -7.97 -11.31 18.47
CA PRO A 385 -7.82 -11.56 19.89
C PRO A 385 -8.11 -10.34 20.76
N PRO A 386 -8.73 -10.51 21.95
CA PRO A 386 -8.82 -9.41 22.91
C PRO A 386 -7.42 -9.04 23.42
N ILE A 387 -7.24 -7.81 23.88
CA ILE A 387 -6.00 -7.39 24.53
C ILE A 387 -6.02 -7.84 25.98
N CYS A 388 -4.90 -8.38 26.48
CA CYS A 388 -4.78 -8.80 27.88
C CYS A 388 -4.97 -7.59 28.80
N SER A 389 -5.81 -7.75 29.83
CA SER A 389 -5.90 -6.76 30.92
C SER A 389 -4.55 -6.74 31.64
N GLY A 390 -3.91 -5.57 31.69
CA GLY A 390 -2.66 -5.36 32.41
C GLY A 390 -2.82 -5.48 33.91
#